data_0e1e8eea5f347b2a5aa7e730f6274cea
#
_entry.id   0e1e8eea5f347b2a5aa7e730f6274cea
#
_cell.length_a   1.000
_cell.length_b   1.000
_cell.length_c   1.000
_cell.angle_alpha   90.00
_cell.angle_beta   90.00
_cell.angle_gamma   90.00
#
_symmetry.space_group_name_H-M   'P 1'
#
loop_
_entity.id
_entity.type
_entity.pdbx_description
1 polymer ?
#
loop_
_entity_poly.entity_id
_entity_poly.type
_entity_poly.pdbx_seq_one_letter_code
_entity_poly.pdbx_strand_id
1 'polypeptide(L)'
;ATEKTCGQFLMYNNEICDTRYSKSCGGISEPNENVWDTDPKPYLRGIFDGIQEKIPNLFDTQGLKDWVSNYPDCYCGNNYIDGDILKKYLGNVDEKGNYFRWEFTYSQDKLTQMINEKTGISFESISSLRPLERGISGRIIQLQINGISKDGPFQILLESEYEIRRVLHPDFLYSSAFIIIANSDTKPALSEITLKGAGWGHGVGLCQIGALGMALKGKSSKQILSHYFLSTELKKLYD
;
A
#
# COMPACT_ATOMS: atom_id res chain seq x y z
N ALA A 1 -12.83 -19.40 -16.12
CA ALA A 1 -12.26 -19.59 -14.77
C ALA A 1 -13.35 -19.96 -13.77
N THR A 2 -14.42 -19.20 -13.66
CA THR A 2 -15.54 -19.39 -12.70
C THR A 2 -16.18 -20.77 -12.75
N GLU A 3 -16.40 -21.37 -13.93
CA GLU A 3 -16.92 -22.74 -14.05
C GLU A 3 -16.02 -23.80 -13.40
N LYS A 4 -14.68 -23.63 -13.52
CA LYS A 4 -13.71 -24.57 -12.94
C LYS A 4 -13.58 -24.44 -11.42
N THR A 5 -14.02 -23.34 -10.84
CA THR A 5 -13.94 -23.05 -9.40
C THR A 5 -15.32 -22.94 -8.76
N CYS A 6 -16.37 -23.41 -9.47
CA CYS A 6 -17.74 -23.42 -8.94
C CYS A 6 -17.78 -24.18 -7.60
N GLY A 7 -18.45 -23.60 -6.62
CA GLY A 7 -18.59 -24.19 -5.30
C GLY A 7 -17.31 -24.22 -4.43
N GLN A 8 -16.16 -23.67 -4.91
CA GLN A 8 -14.91 -23.67 -4.15
C GLN A 8 -14.77 -22.39 -3.31
N PHE A 9 -14.50 -22.55 -2.02
CA PHE A 9 -14.32 -21.48 -1.05
C PHE A 9 -13.07 -21.69 -0.21
N LEU A 10 -12.40 -20.60 0.16
CA LEU A 10 -11.41 -20.65 1.22
C LEU A 10 -12.13 -20.64 2.57
N MET A 11 -11.75 -21.59 3.42
CA MET A 11 -12.34 -21.80 4.74
C MET A 11 -11.28 -21.67 5.83
N TYR A 12 -11.66 -21.06 6.93
CA TYR A 12 -10.90 -21.03 8.17
C TYR A 12 -11.83 -21.39 9.35
N ASN A 13 -11.47 -22.41 10.14
CA ASN A 13 -12.31 -22.89 11.25
C ASN A 13 -13.79 -23.18 10.85
N ASN A 14 -14.00 -23.77 9.69
CA ASN A 14 -15.31 -24.07 9.08
C ASN A 14 -16.17 -22.86 8.69
N GLU A 15 -15.60 -21.67 8.68
CA GLU A 15 -16.24 -20.45 8.17
C GLU A 15 -15.63 -20.03 6.83
N ILE A 16 -16.44 -19.40 5.97
CA ILE A 16 -15.97 -18.83 4.70
C ILE A 16 -15.11 -17.61 5.00
N CYS A 17 -13.89 -17.58 4.44
CA CYS A 17 -12.97 -16.48 4.62
C CYS A 17 -13.40 -15.22 3.88
N ASP A 18 -13.17 -14.05 4.49
CA ASP A 18 -13.18 -12.76 3.81
C ASP A 18 -11.88 -12.60 3.01
N THR A 19 -11.91 -12.95 1.72
CA THR A 19 -10.74 -13.00 0.85
C THR A 19 -10.46 -11.66 0.20
N ARG A 20 -9.80 -10.75 0.91
CA ARG A 20 -9.40 -9.44 0.41
C ARG A 20 -8.25 -9.52 -0.58
N TYR A 21 -8.15 -8.53 -1.48
CA TYR A 21 -7.04 -8.42 -2.41
C TYR A 21 -6.71 -6.97 -2.73
N SER A 22 -5.45 -6.71 -3.07
CA SER A 22 -4.97 -5.40 -3.55
C SER A 22 -4.20 -5.54 -4.85
N LYS A 23 -3.99 -4.44 -5.56
CA LYS A 23 -3.26 -4.44 -6.84
C LYS A 23 -1.82 -4.90 -6.66
N SER A 24 -1.08 -4.27 -5.76
CA SER A 24 0.29 -4.61 -5.41
C SER A 24 0.57 -4.31 -3.94
N CYS A 25 1.06 -5.30 -3.19
CA CYS A 25 1.46 -5.09 -1.80
C CYS A 25 2.76 -4.28 -1.68
N GLY A 26 3.55 -4.17 -2.75
CA GLY A 26 4.86 -3.52 -2.75
C GLY A 26 5.97 -4.36 -2.12
N GLY A 27 5.70 -5.66 -1.91
CA GLY A 27 6.60 -6.66 -1.36
C GLY A 27 6.28 -7.11 0.07
N ILE A 28 5.41 -6.38 0.79
CA ILE A 28 4.91 -6.79 2.11
C ILE A 28 3.43 -6.47 2.18
N SER A 29 2.60 -7.45 2.57
CA SER A 29 1.18 -7.24 2.80
C SER A 29 0.91 -6.66 4.18
N GLU A 30 -0.27 -6.05 4.36
CA GLU A 30 -0.71 -5.43 5.60
C GLU A 30 -1.75 -6.30 6.31
N PRO A 31 -1.79 -6.37 7.65
CA PRO A 31 -2.90 -6.95 8.40
C PRO A 31 -4.21 -6.18 8.17
N ASN A 32 -5.35 -6.88 8.21
CA ASN A 32 -6.65 -6.29 7.93
C ASN A 32 -7.07 -5.22 8.94
N GLU A 33 -6.73 -5.38 10.20
CA GLU A 33 -7.07 -4.45 11.28
C GLU A 33 -6.42 -3.07 11.12
N ASN A 34 -5.34 -2.97 10.37
CA ASN A 34 -4.67 -1.69 10.08
C ASN A 34 -5.35 -0.88 8.96
N VAL A 35 -6.30 -1.47 8.26
CA VAL A 35 -7.00 -0.84 7.12
C VAL A 35 -8.47 -0.61 7.42
N TRP A 36 -9.10 -1.55 8.11
CA TRP A 36 -10.50 -1.48 8.53
C TRP A 36 -10.58 -1.64 10.03
N ASP A 37 -11.51 -0.95 10.65
CA ASP A 37 -11.83 -1.11 12.07
C ASP A 37 -12.60 -2.42 12.27
N THR A 38 -11.88 -3.53 12.21
CA THR A 38 -12.39 -4.90 12.33
C THR A 38 -11.44 -5.75 13.16
N ASP A 39 -11.97 -6.82 13.74
CA ASP A 39 -11.16 -7.80 14.46
C ASP A 39 -10.06 -8.40 13.57
N PRO A 40 -8.86 -8.64 14.12
CA PRO A 40 -7.79 -9.30 13.42
C PRO A 40 -8.22 -10.65 12.83
N LYS A 41 -7.97 -10.85 11.54
CA LYS A 41 -8.23 -12.13 10.86
C LYS A 41 -6.94 -12.95 10.80
N PRO A 42 -6.89 -14.17 11.37
CA PRO A 42 -5.68 -14.98 11.40
C PRO A 42 -5.11 -15.31 10.02
N TYR A 43 -5.94 -15.29 8.99
CA TYR A 43 -5.58 -15.55 7.60
C TYR A 43 -5.30 -14.28 6.77
N LEU A 44 -5.49 -13.08 7.32
CA LEU A 44 -5.20 -11.79 6.67
C LEU A 44 -4.08 -11.05 7.42
N ARG A 45 -2.92 -11.70 7.55
CA ARG A 45 -1.75 -11.16 8.26
C ARG A 45 -0.76 -10.53 7.28
N GLY A 46 0.11 -9.69 7.81
CA GLY A 46 1.24 -9.17 7.05
C GLY A 46 2.25 -10.27 6.74
N ILE A 47 2.57 -10.46 5.45
CA ILE A 47 3.57 -11.42 4.98
C ILE A 47 4.57 -10.74 4.05
N PHE A 48 5.78 -11.32 3.96
CA PHE A 48 6.71 -10.99 2.90
C PHE A 48 6.25 -11.68 1.61
N ASP A 49 6.07 -10.90 0.53
CA ASP A 49 5.58 -11.40 -0.77
C ASP A 49 6.74 -11.93 -1.63
N GLY A 50 7.45 -12.93 -1.14
CA GLY A 50 8.61 -13.51 -1.81
C GLY A 50 9.03 -14.85 -1.20
N ILE A 51 10.23 -15.30 -1.55
CA ILE A 51 10.79 -16.58 -1.05
C ILE A 51 11.32 -16.44 0.39
N GLN A 52 11.77 -15.25 0.76
CA GLN A 52 12.27 -14.99 2.11
C GLN A 52 11.10 -14.92 3.08
N GLU A 53 11.28 -15.49 4.28
CA GLU A 53 10.23 -15.47 5.31
C GLU A 53 10.34 -14.26 6.26
N LYS A 54 11.47 -13.54 6.23
CA LYS A 54 11.72 -12.45 7.19
C LYS A 54 11.30 -11.11 6.62
N ILE A 55 10.31 -10.50 7.28
CA ILE A 55 9.92 -9.10 7.05
C ILE A 55 11.00 -8.18 7.65
N PRO A 56 11.54 -7.21 6.88
CA PRO A 56 12.44 -6.20 7.43
C PRO A 56 11.71 -5.31 8.45
N ASN A 57 12.46 -4.72 9.37
CA ASN A 57 11.89 -3.76 10.32
C ASN A 57 11.62 -2.42 9.62
N LEU A 58 10.38 -2.17 9.23
CA LEU A 58 9.94 -0.92 8.59
C LEU A 58 9.43 0.13 9.58
N PHE A 59 9.43 -0.17 10.88
CA PHE A 59 9.23 0.84 11.93
C PHE A 59 10.49 1.69 12.14
N ASP A 60 11.65 1.16 11.80
CA ASP A 60 12.90 1.91 11.77
C ASP A 60 12.98 2.78 10.50
N THR A 61 13.37 4.06 10.68
CA THR A 61 13.44 5.03 9.59
C THR A 61 14.43 4.63 8.49
N GLN A 62 15.58 4.06 8.86
CA GLN A 62 16.57 3.64 7.88
C GLN A 62 16.11 2.39 7.13
N GLY A 63 15.56 1.39 7.85
CA GLY A 63 14.99 0.19 7.24
C GLY A 63 13.87 0.52 6.24
N LEU A 64 13.00 1.47 6.58
CA LEU A 64 11.95 1.94 5.68
C LEU A 64 12.51 2.67 4.45
N LYS A 65 13.52 3.55 4.62
CA LYS A 65 14.20 4.24 3.51
C LYS A 65 14.86 3.25 2.57
N ASP A 66 15.57 2.28 3.12
CA ASP A 66 16.24 1.24 2.34
C ASP A 66 15.22 0.40 1.57
N TRP A 67 14.13 0.01 2.22
CA TRP A 67 13.04 -0.75 1.60
C TRP A 67 12.41 -0.03 0.42
N VAL A 68 12.04 1.24 0.58
CA VAL A 68 11.38 2.05 -0.46
C VAL A 68 12.35 2.39 -1.59
N SER A 69 13.66 2.51 -1.30
CA SER A 69 14.67 2.88 -2.30
C SER A 69 15.22 1.68 -3.10
N ASN A 70 15.04 0.46 -2.60
CA ASN A 70 15.52 -0.76 -3.23
C ASN A 70 14.38 -1.55 -3.90
N TYR A 71 14.78 -2.53 -4.72
CA TYR A 71 13.88 -3.46 -5.39
C TYR A 71 14.10 -4.87 -4.79
N PRO A 72 13.47 -5.17 -3.64
CA PRO A 72 13.62 -6.48 -3.01
C PRO A 72 13.08 -7.59 -3.92
N ASP A 73 13.57 -8.81 -3.72
CA ASP A 73 13.17 -9.98 -4.50
C ASP A 73 11.80 -10.48 -4.03
N CYS A 74 10.75 -9.84 -4.56
CA CYS A 74 9.35 -10.14 -4.23
C CYS A 74 8.59 -10.54 -5.49
N TYR A 75 7.55 -11.36 -5.34
CA TYR A 75 6.73 -11.84 -6.45
C TYR A 75 6.04 -10.73 -7.25
N CYS A 76 5.71 -9.60 -6.62
CA CYS A 76 5.17 -8.44 -7.30
C CYS A 76 6.24 -7.45 -7.83
N GLY A 77 7.52 -7.79 -7.68
CA GLY A 77 8.64 -6.94 -8.11
C GLY A 77 9.02 -7.12 -9.58
N ASN A 78 9.79 -6.17 -10.10
CA ASN A 78 10.21 -6.13 -11.50
C ASN A 78 11.10 -7.33 -11.91
N ASN A 79 11.73 -8.03 -10.95
CA ASN A 79 12.49 -9.26 -11.20
C ASN A 79 11.62 -10.44 -11.64
N TYR A 80 10.31 -10.41 -11.37
CA TYR A 80 9.36 -11.45 -11.73
C TYR A 80 8.43 -11.03 -12.86
N ILE A 81 8.13 -9.74 -12.94
CA ILE A 81 7.14 -9.20 -13.88
C ILE A 81 7.69 -7.95 -14.51
N ASP A 82 7.92 -7.97 -15.80
CA ASP A 82 8.22 -6.80 -16.60
C ASP A 82 6.93 -6.11 -17.13
N GLY A 83 7.10 -4.90 -17.69
CA GLY A 83 5.97 -4.12 -18.17
C GLY A 83 5.21 -4.78 -19.33
N ASP A 84 5.86 -5.56 -20.18
CA ASP A 84 5.21 -6.23 -21.31
C ASP A 84 4.36 -7.41 -20.83
N ILE A 85 4.85 -8.15 -19.84
CA ILE A 85 4.07 -9.20 -19.17
C ILE A 85 2.83 -8.61 -18.49
N LEU A 86 2.98 -7.48 -17.79
CA LEU A 86 1.87 -6.78 -17.17
C LEU A 86 0.79 -6.40 -18.18
N LYS A 87 1.16 -5.75 -19.27
CA LYS A 87 0.24 -5.38 -20.35
C LYS A 87 -0.51 -6.58 -20.92
N LYS A 88 0.20 -7.68 -21.12
CA LYS A 88 -0.39 -8.92 -21.66
C LYS A 88 -1.50 -9.50 -20.77
N TYR A 89 -1.33 -9.47 -19.44
CA TYR A 89 -2.24 -10.15 -18.51
C TYR A 89 -3.20 -9.23 -17.77
N LEU A 90 -2.81 -7.99 -17.54
CA LEU A 90 -3.58 -7.03 -16.75
C LEU A 90 -3.97 -5.75 -17.53
N GLY A 91 -3.67 -5.71 -18.85
CA GLY A 91 -3.95 -4.56 -19.68
C GLY A 91 -3.13 -3.33 -19.27
N ASN A 92 -3.74 -2.16 -19.37
CA ASN A 92 -3.08 -0.87 -19.18
C ASN A 92 -2.88 -0.47 -17.71
N VAL A 93 -2.59 -1.43 -16.84
CA VAL A 93 -2.41 -1.18 -15.39
C VAL A 93 -1.28 -0.20 -15.09
N ASP A 94 -0.25 -0.18 -15.95
CA ASP A 94 0.95 0.63 -15.76
C ASP A 94 0.95 1.97 -16.51
N GLU A 95 -0.10 2.28 -17.25
CA GLU A 95 -0.11 3.53 -18.04
C GLU A 95 0.06 4.79 -17.19
N LYS A 96 -0.23 4.70 -15.90
CA LYS A 96 -0.12 5.81 -14.95
C LYS A 96 1.18 5.84 -14.14
N GLY A 97 2.11 4.89 -14.33
CA GLY A 97 3.41 4.87 -13.64
C GLY A 97 3.77 3.54 -12.96
N ASN A 98 4.93 3.52 -12.34
CA ASN A 98 5.46 2.33 -11.69
C ASN A 98 4.71 2.03 -10.38
N TYR A 99 3.92 0.98 -10.36
CA TYR A 99 3.11 0.54 -9.20
C TYR A 99 3.95 -0.08 -8.06
N PHE A 100 5.14 -0.63 -8.37
CA PHE A 100 5.94 -1.31 -7.36
C PHE A 100 6.75 -0.34 -6.51
N ARG A 101 7.35 0.68 -7.16
CA ARG A 101 8.04 1.81 -6.54
C ARG A 101 7.65 3.06 -7.29
N TRP A 102 7.19 4.07 -6.57
CA TRP A 102 6.66 5.28 -7.15
C TRP A 102 7.14 6.53 -6.42
N GLU A 103 7.09 7.67 -7.08
CA GLU A 103 7.49 8.94 -6.54
C GLU A 103 6.58 10.04 -7.05
N PHE A 104 6.15 10.93 -6.14
CA PHE A 104 5.39 12.13 -6.46
C PHE A 104 6.00 13.33 -5.75
N THR A 105 6.25 14.40 -6.49
CA THR A 105 6.83 15.64 -5.97
C THR A 105 5.84 16.77 -6.12
N TYR A 106 5.65 17.51 -5.05
CA TYR A 106 4.74 18.65 -4.99
C TYR A 106 5.47 19.90 -4.49
N SER A 107 5.26 21.04 -5.17
CA SER A 107 5.59 22.34 -4.58
C SER A 107 4.72 22.61 -3.36
N GLN A 108 5.18 23.48 -2.48
CA GLN A 108 4.43 23.93 -1.30
C GLN A 108 3.00 24.38 -1.67
N ASP A 109 2.86 25.22 -2.68
CA ASP A 109 1.56 25.77 -3.09
C ASP A 109 0.62 24.67 -3.57
N LYS A 110 1.14 23.74 -4.40
CA LYS A 110 0.34 22.63 -4.92
C LYS A 110 -0.10 21.67 -3.82
N LEU A 111 0.78 21.37 -2.86
CA LEU A 111 0.45 20.53 -1.71
C LEU A 111 -0.63 21.19 -0.85
N THR A 112 -0.47 22.48 -0.53
CA THR A 112 -1.41 23.25 0.28
C THR A 112 -2.79 23.32 -0.40
N GLN A 113 -2.81 23.68 -1.69
CA GLN A 113 -4.05 23.70 -2.48
C GLN A 113 -4.76 22.35 -2.44
N MET A 114 -4.05 21.28 -2.72
CA MET A 114 -4.60 19.91 -2.77
C MET A 114 -5.18 19.48 -1.41
N ILE A 115 -4.45 19.73 -0.31
CA ILE A 115 -4.93 19.40 1.03
C ILE A 115 -6.19 20.19 1.34
N ASN A 116 -6.21 21.50 1.06
CA ASN A 116 -7.36 22.36 1.28
C ASN A 116 -8.59 21.87 0.50
N GLU A 117 -8.45 21.58 -0.80
CA GLU A 117 -9.53 21.07 -1.65
C GLU A 117 -10.10 19.73 -1.14
N LYS A 118 -9.22 18.84 -0.67
CA LYS A 118 -9.62 17.48 -0.24
C LYS A 118 -10.19 17.43 1.19
N THR A 119 -9.79 18.36 2.05
CA THR A 119 -10.20 18.38 3.47
C THR A 119 -11.25 19.43 3.79
N GLY A 120 -11.41 20.47 2.94
CA GLY A 120 -12.23 21.64 3.21
C GLY A 120 -11.62 22.61 4.22
N ILE A 121 -10.37 22.40 4.61
CA ILE A 121 -9.64 23.25 5.56
C ILE A 121 -8.86 24.31 4.78
N SER A 122 -8.68 25.50 5.38
CA SER A 122 -7.98 26.62 4.74
C SER A 122 -6.61 26.83 5.39
N PHE A 123 -5.61 26.05 4.99
CA PHE A 123 -4.22 26.34 5.28
C PHE A 123 -3.69 27.42 4.33
N GLU A 124 -2.89 28.34 4.84
CA GLU A 124 -2.06 29.26 4.05
C GLU A 124 -0.78 28.56 3.59
N SER A 125 -0.24 27.68 4.43
CA SER A 125 0.94 26.86 4.10
C SER A 125 0.99 25.59 4.94
N ILE A 126 1.55 24.53 4.37
CA ILE A 126 1.84 23.28 5.10
C ILE A 126 3.26 23.33 5.63
N SER A 127 3.44 23.08 6.92
CA SER A 127 4.75 23.10 7.58
C SER A 127 5.39 21.73 7.62
N SER A 128 4.60 20.66 7.84
CA SER A 128 5.10 19.28 7.86
C SER A 128 4.01 18.24 7.67
N LEU A 129 4.41 17.08 7.16
CA LEU A 129 3.65 15.83 7.18
C LEU A 129 4.37 14.88 8.13
N ARG A 130 3.72 14.44 9.20
CA ARG A 130 4.31 13.61 10.25
C ARG A 130 3.54 12.29 10.39
N PRO A 131 4.09 11.16 9.91
CA PRO A 131 3.53 9.84 10.22
C PRO A 131 3.59 9.60 11.74
N LEU A 132 2.45 9.26 12.35
CA LEU A 132 2.35 8.94 13.78
C LEU A 132 2.35 7.43 13.99
N GLU A 133 1.68 6.72 13.09
CA GLU A 133 1.54 5.27 13.18
C GLU A 133 1.73 4.63 11.81
N ARG A 134 2.37 3.46 11.79
CA ARG A 134 2.59 2.63 10.59
C ARG A 134 2.28 1.17 10.89
N GLY A 135 1.80 0.49 9.89
CA GLY A 135 1.72 -0.96 9.89
C GLY A 135 3.03 -1.64 9.48
N ILE A 136 3.02 -2.97 9.55
CA ILE A 136 4.19 -3.82 9.28
C ILE A 136 4.71 -3.69 7.84
N SER A 137 3.86 -3.32 6.88
CA SER A 137 4.22 -3.08 5.48
C SER A 137 4.81 -1.67 5.24
N GLY A 138 4.98 -0.87 6.29
CA GLY A 138 5.39 0.53 6.20
C GLY A 138 4.24 1.48 5.82
N ARG A 139 3.01 0.98 5.64
CA ARG A 139 1.82 1.83 5.39
C ARG A 139 1.55 2.72 6.59
N ILE A 140 1.35 3.99 6.31
CA ILE A 140 0.95 4.97 7.32
C ILE A 140 -0.54 4.73 7.62
N ILE A 141 -0.86 4.55 8.90
CA ILE A 141 -2.20 4.39 9.44
C ILE A 141 -2.71 5.74 9.93
N GLN A 142 -1.83 6.50 10.61
CA GLN A 142 -2.14 7.84 11.09
C GLN A 142 -1.09 8.83 10.59
N LEU A 143 -1.57 9.94 10.00
CA LEU A 143 -0.74 11.03 9.49
C LEU A 143 -1.21 12.37 10.04
N GLN A 144 -0.33 13.06 10.74
CA GLN A 144 -0.54 14.43 11.16
C GLN A 144 -0.04 15.40 10.08
N ILE A 145 -0.90 16.34 9.70
CA ILE A 145 -0.56 17.46 8.82
C ILE A 145 -0.51 18.73 9.65
N ASN A 146 0.63 19.39 9.68
CA ASN A 146 0.80 20.68 10.37
C ASN A 146 0.94 21.79 9.34
N GLY A 147 0.36 22.93 9.62
CA GLY A 147 0.43 24.10 8.75
C GLY A 147 0.09 25.39 9.48
N ILE A 148 0.03 26.47 8.72
CA ILE A 148 -0.39 27.79 9.17
C ILE A 148 -1.74 28.08 8.51
N SER A 149 -2.72 28.47 9.29
CA SER A 149 -3.98 29.07 8.84
C SER A 149 -3.97 30.59 9.15
N LYS A 150 -5.00 31.28 8.69
CA LYS A 150 -5.17 32.72 9.01
C LYS A 150 -5.22 33.02 10.50
N ASP A 151 -5.60 32.05 11.32
CA ASP A 151 -5.72 32.18 12.79
C ASP A 151 -4.45 31.67 13.52
N GLY A 152 -3.40 31.30 12.77
CA GLY A 152 -2.11 30.86 13.32
C GLY A 152 -1.83 29.35 13.04
N PRO A 153 -0.92 28.77 13.82
CA PRO A 153 -0.57 27.35 13.66
C PRO A 153 -1.78 26.43 13.83
N PHE A 154 -1.95 25.50 12.92
CA PHE A 154 -3.07 24.57 12.90
C PHE A 154 -2.61 23.18 12.47
N GLN A 155 -3.30 22.13 12.95
CA GLN A 155 -3.01 20.75 12.60
C GLN A 155 -4.27 19.95 12.39
N ILE A 156 -4.17 18.93 11.54
CA ILE A 156 -5.20 17.91 11.35
C ILE A 156 -4.59 16.52 11.42
N LEU A 157 -5.42 15.54 11.75
CA LEU A 157 -5.07 14.14 11.78
C LEU A 157 -5.88 13.41 10.70
N LEU A 158 -5.20 12.63 9.86
CA LEU A 158 -5.80 11.67 8.96
C LEU A 158 -5.65 10.28 9.60
N GLU A 159 -6.76 9.60 9.88
CA GLU A 159 -6.83 8.40 10.74
C GLU A 159 -6.98 7.08 9.98
N SER A 160 -6.82 7.10 8.66
CA SER A 160 -6.84 5.88 7.85
C SER A 160 -5.94 5.95 6.62
N GLU A 161 -5.47 4.80 6.16
CA GLU A 161 -4.71 4.71 4.90
C GLU A 161 -5.52 5.25 3.71
N TYR A 162 -6.84 5.06 3.73
CA TYR A 162 -7.75 5.55 2.70
C TYR A 162 -7.75 7.10 2.64
N GLU A 163 -7.93 7.77 3.79
CA GLU A 163 -7.94 9.24 3.86
C GLU A 163 -6.57 9.83 3.48
N ILE A 164 -5.48 9.22 3.92
CA ILE A 164 -4.13 9.63 3.57
C ILE A 164 -3.95 9.60 2.04
N ARG A 165 -4.37 8.54 1.39
CA ARG A 165 -4.28 8.38 -0.07
C ARG A 165 -5.20 9.34 -0.83
N ARG A 166 -6.40 9.57 -0.30
CA ARG A 166 -7.37 10.51 -0.87
C ARG A 166 -6.87 11.95 -0.82
N VAL A 167 -6.24 12.34 0.30
CA VAL A 167 -5.82 13.73 0.55
C VAL A 167 -4.51 14.08 -0.16
N LEU A 168 -3.56 13.15 -0.25
CA LEU A 168 -2.21 13.42 -0.74
C LEU A 168 -1.98 13.16 -2.24
N HIS A 169 -3.04 13.10 -3.05
CA HIS A 169 -2.92 13.00 -4.51
C HIS A 169 -4.16 13.60 -5.19
N PRO A 170 -4.03 14.26 -6.36
CA PRO A 170 -5.18 14.83 -7.09
C PRO A 170 -6.28 13.80 -7.36
N ASP A 171 -5.93 12.62 -7.86
CA ASP A 171 -6.83 11.48 -8.02
C ASP A 171 -6.91 10.68 -6.71
N PHE A 172 -5.96 9.74 -6.56
CA PHE A 172 -5.84 8.87 -5.39
C PHE A 172 -4.42 8.30 -5.33
N LEU A 173 -3.71 8.48 -4.20
CA LEU A 173 -2.33 8.01 -4.05
C LEU A 173 -2.26 6.48 -4.13
N TYR A 174 -1.22 5.94 -4.73
CA TYR A 174 -1.11 4.50 -4.96
C TYR A 174 -1.18 3.70 -3.67
N SER A 175 -0.46 4.08 -2.63
CA SER A 175 -0.55 3.48 -1.29
C SER A 175 -0.17 4.49 -0.22
N SER A 176 -0.37 4.15 1.05
CA SER A 176 0.16 4.92 2.18
C SER A 176 1.55 4.44 2.65
N ALA A 177 2.18 3.46 1.93
CA ALA A 177 3.53 2.98 2.23
C ALA A 177 4.57 3.89 1.57
N PHE A 178 4.90 5.02 2.19
CA PHE A 178 5.87 5.98 1.64
C PHE A 178 6.72 6.65 2.72
N ILE A 179 7.88 7.14 2.29
CA ILE A 179 8.70 8.11 3.02
C ILE A 179 8.43 9.51 2.50
N ILE A 180 8.66 10.49 3.36
CA ILE A 180 8.53 11.92 3.07
C ILE A 180 9.93 12.49 3.01
N ILE A 181 10.28 13.08 1.87
CA ILE A 181 11.53 13.79 1.65
C ILE A 181 11.18 15.25 1.48
N ALA A 182 11.59 16.07 2.45
CA ALA A 182 11.37 17.52 2.44
C ALA A 182 12.66 18.23 2.07
N ASN A 183 12.64 19.04 1.03
CA ASN A 183 13.74 19.92 0.69
C ASN A 183 13.52 21.23 1.45
N SER A 184 14.25 21.40 2.56
CA SER A 184 14.27 22.64 3.32
C SER A 184 15.64 23.33 3.13
N ASP A 185 15.82 24.04 2.05
CA ASP A 185 16.92 24.97 1.94
C ASP A 185 16.57 26.25 2.72
N THR A 186 16.94 26.26 4.01
CA THR A 186 17.12 27.45 4.85
C THR A 186 15.91 28.32 5.25
N LYS A 187 14.64 27.85 5.13
CA LYS A 187 13.45 28.64 5.56
C LYS A 187 12.46 27.78 6.35
N PRO A 188 11.63 28.39 7.24
CA PRO A 188 10.62 27.65 8.01
C PRO A 188 9.45 27.08 7.17
N ALA A 189 9.38 27.37 5.88
CA ALA A 189 8.40 26.81 4.96
C ALA A 189 9.05 25.79 4.04
N LEU A 190 8.41 24.65 3.88
CA LEU A 190 8.79 23.60 2.90
C LEU A 190 8.69 24.19 1.49
N SER A 191 9.77 24.18 0.71
CA SER A 191 9.71 24.61 -0.70
C SER A 191 9.11 23.50 -1.58
N GLU A 192 9.45 22.26 -1.29
CA GLU A 192 9.04 21.09 -2.04
C GLU A 192 8.97 19.85 -1.13
N ILE A 193 8.00 18.97 -1.39
CA ILE A 193 7.86 17.67 -0.73
C ILE A 193 7.84 16.57 -1.79
N THR A 194 8.67 15.56 -1.60
CA THR A 194 8.63 14.32 -2.38
C THR A 194 8.10 13.18 -1.52
N LEU A 195 7.07 12.51 -2.00
CA LEU A 195 6.55 11.25 -1.47
C LEU A 195 7.14 10.11 -2.31
N LYS A 196 7.96 9.25 -1.70
CA LYS A 196 8.54 8.08 -2.37
C LYS A 196 8.01 6.82 -1.71
N GLY A 197 7.36 5.95 -2.48
CA GLY A 197 6.58 4.87 -1.90
C GLY A 197 6.60 3.55 -2.67
N ALA A 198 5.85 2.59 -2.11
CA ALA A 198 5.82 1.21 -2.58
C ALA A 198 4.39 0.66 -2.65
N GLY A 199 4.10 -0.08 -3.72
CA GLY A 199 2.84 -0.80 -3.89
C GLY A 199 1.65 0.06 -4.30
N TRP A 200 0.52 -0.61 -4.59
CA TRP A 200 -0.74 0.01 -4.99
C TRP A 200 -1.93 -0.67 -4.33
N GLY A 201 -2.65 0.09 -3.53
CA GLY A 201 -3.79 -0.38 -2.73
C GLY A 201 -3.45 -0.54 -1.25
N HIS A 202 -4.43 -1.00 -0.49
CA HIS A 202 -4.36 -1.19 0.95
C HIS A 202 -3.39 -2.30 1.40
N GLY A 203 -2.99 -3.20 0.49
CA GLY A 203 -1.97 -4.23 0.75
C GLY A 203 -2.46 -5.46 1.50
N VAL A 204 -3.74 -5.56 1.87
CA VAL A 204 -4.28 -6.69 2.64
C VAL A 204 -4.61 -7.87 1.73
N GLY A 205 -4.30 -9.07 2.18
CA GLY A 205 -4.65 -10.32 1.51
C GLY A 205 -3.86 -10.57 0.22
N LEU A 206 -4.53 -11.02 -0.84
CA LEU A 206 -3.87 -11.40 -2.09
C LEU A 206 -3.33 -10.19 -2.84
N CYS A 207 -2.04 -10.22 -3.17
CA CYS A 207 -1.42 -9.29 -4.09
C CYS A 207 -1.67 -9.77 -5.53
N GLN A 208 -2.46 -9.02 -6.33
CA GLN A 208 -2.80 -9.46 -7.69
C GLN A 208 -1.56 -9.63 -8.58
N ILE A 209 -0.63 -8.68 -8.50
CA ILE A 209 0.61 -8.73 -9.29
C ILE A 209 1.55 -9.81 -8.75
N GLY A 210 1.64 -9.98 -7.43
CA GLY A 210 2.42 -11.08 -6.84
C GLY A 210 1.86 -12.46 -7.19
N ALA A 211 0.54 -12.61 -7.20
CA ALA A 211 -0.12 -13.84 -7.66
C ALA A 211 0.20 -14.16 -9.14
N LEU A 212 0.26 -13.14 -10.01
CA LEU A 212 0.72 -13.28 -11.39
C LEU A 212 2.19 -13.73 -11.42
N GLY A 213 3.08 -13.09 -10.64
CA GLY A 213 4.49 -13.47 -10.54
C GLY A 213 4.69 -14.91 -10.08
N MET A 214 3.93 -15.34 -9.08
CA MET A 214 3.93 -16.74 -8.64
C MET A 214 3.46 -17.70 -9.74
N ALA A 215 2.38 -17.34 -10.47
CA ALA A 215 1.86 -18.16 -11.56
C ALA A 215 2.87 -18.29 -12.71
N LEU A 216 3.58 -17.23 -13.06
CA LEU A 216 4.65 -17.24 -14.07
C LEU A 216 5.85 -18.13 -13.64
N LYS A 217 6.04 -18.30 -12.33
CA LYS A 217 7.02 -19.25 -11.77
C LYS A 217 6.47 -20.67 -11.59
N GLY A 218 5.31 -20.98 -12.19
CA GLY A 218 4.71 -22.30 -12.18
C GLY A 218 3.99 -22.70 -10.88
N LYS A 219 3.72 -21.76 -9.99
CA LYS A 219 2.94 -22.05 -8.78
C LYS A 219 1.48 -22.31 -9.14
N SER A 220 0.89 -23.35 -8.55
CA SER A 220 -0.53 -23.65 -8.69
C SER A 220 -1.40 -22.64 -7.95
N SER A 221 -2.68 -22.52 -8.34
CA SER A 221 -3.65 -21.68 -7.64
C SER A 221 -3.74 -21.98 -6.14
N LYS A 222 -3.66 -23.25 -5.76
CA LYS A 222 -3.63 -23.66 -4.35
C LYS A 222 -2.40 -23.11 -3.61
N GLN A 223 -1.21 -23.18 -4.23
CA GLN A 223 0.00 -22.63 -3.64
C GLN A 223 -0.06 -21.11 -3.50
N ILE A 224 -0.63 -20.41 -4.50
CA ILE A 224 -0.82 -18.97 -4.47
C ILE A 224 -1.78 -18.58 -3.33
N LEU A 225 -2.94 -19.23 -3.25
CA LEU A 225 -3.91 -18.96 -2.20
C LEU A 225 -3.33 -19.23 -0.79
N SER A 226 -2.61 -20.34 -0.61
CA SER A 226 -1.97 -20.67 0.67
C SER A 226 -0.85 -19.71 1.06
N HIS A 227 -0.22 -19.01 0.10
CA HIS A 227 0.78 -17.99 0.38
C HIS A 227 0.15 -16.73 0.98
N TYR A 228 -0.98 -16.29 0.43
CA TYR A 228 -1.62 -15.03 0.86
C TYR A 228 -2.64 -15.19 1.98
N PHE A 229 -3.24 -16.38 2.12
CA PHE A 229 -4.27 -16.65 3.13
C PHE A 229 -3.80 -17.79 4.04
N LEU A 230 -3.17 -17.40 5.13
CA LEU A 230 -2.51 -18.33 6.05
C LEU A 230 -3.50 -19.27 6.73
N SER A 231 -3.12 -20.54 6.88
CA SER A 231 -3.90 -21.54 7.64
C SER A 231 -5.34 -21.76 7.12
N THR A 232 -5.58 -21.47 5.83
CA THR A 232 -6.88 -21.70 5.19
C THR A 232 -6.89 -23.02 4.39
N GLU A 233 -8.08 -23.56 4.19
CA GLU A 233 -8.33 -24.72 3.33
C GLU A 233 -9.23 -24.33 2.16
N LEU A 234 -8.92 -24.83 0.96
CA LEU A 234 -9.83 -24.75 -0.18
C LEU A 234 -10.82 -25.92 -0.13
N LYS A 235 -12.10 -25.66 0.10
CA LYS A 235 -13.18 -26.65 0.15
C LYS A 235 -14.20 -26.41 -0.95
N LYS A 236 -14.73 -27.51 -1.50
CA LYS A 236 -15.90 -27.47 -2.37
C LYS A 236 -17.14 -27.68 -1.52
N LEU A 237 -18.05 -26.71 -1.50
CA LEU A 237 -19.25 -26.72 -0.69
C LEU A 237 -20.50 -27.17 -1.47
N TYR A 238 -20.49 -27.01 -2.80
CA TYR A 238 -21.56 -27.48 -3.70
C TYR A 238 -21.01 -27.70 -5.13
N ASP A 239 -21.78 -28.37 -5.97
CA ASP A 239 -21.44 -28.67 -7.38
C ASP A 239 -21.90 -27.55 -8.33
#